data_c034181abdb7499aac1baebeb85dfde3
#
_entry.id   c034181abdb7499aac1baebeb85dfde3
#
_cell.length_a   1.000
_cell.length_b   1.000
_cell.length_c   1.000
_cell.angle_alpha   90.00
_cell.angle_beta   90.00
_cell.angle_gamma   90.00
#
_symmetry.space_group_name_H-M   'P 1'
#
loop_
_entity.id
_entity.type
_entity.pdbx_description
1 polymer ?
#
loop_
_entity_poly.entity_id
_entity_poly.type
_entity_poly.pdbx_seq_one_letter_code
_entity_poly.pdbx_strand_id
1 'polypeptide(L)'
;MNLSKQARERVAKVVKNGAVLIHGNKTVYRNNDANYQFRQFSDFHYLTEWPEPDAHAVILVNDSVPELHMFVLDKNEEMETWDGKRIGQQGAIELYGATKAYSNSQYSDELINLLKGHTEIYCDYSSSVFQEIDQKILNLAVPYDQRGGNFSKANIHSIQPILSELRLIKQSGELELLQKACDISIEGHLAAMKFTKPGDYEYQVAAEMEKTFYHLGAERLGYNSIVAGGDNSCILHYATNREELQDGKLLLIDAAAEYGMYSSDITRTFPINGKYTPEQKAVYLEVLKAQNTGIEMVTTKSTMQEVHKTTIASISESLVDLGLVPQGVEETISMMHYFEFFMHGTGHWLGLDVHDAGSNELDNEPRKFAPGMVTTIEPGIYVRPSKPIIKFPLIDRDPEKLKVRRKEMGMEAATKLEQKEMQEAKTIEHEIPKSLLGIGVRIEDNILCTDSESVNLTEALPRNIEEIENICS
;
A
#
# COMPACT_ATOMS: atom_id res chain seq x y z
N MET A 1 -2.02 -18.34 16.43
CA MET A 1 -3.27 -17.62 16.77
C MET A 1 -4.13 -17.63 15.53
N ASN A 2 -5.43 -17.92 15.56
CA ASN A 2 -6.25 -17.93 14.33
C ASN A 2 -6.73 -16.49 14.09
N LEU A 3 -6.00 -15.75 13.23
CA LEU A 3 -6.24 -14.32 12.96
C LEU A 3 -7.59 -14.10 12.26
N SER A 4 -7.94 -14.96 11.30
CA SER A 4 -9.21 -14.85 10.59
C SER A 4 -10.42 -15.06 11.50
N LYS A 5 -10.31 -15.92 12.52
CA LYS A 5 -11.38 -16.06 13.53
C LYS A 5 -11.57 -14.77 14.33
N GLN A 6 -10.47 -14.15 14.76
CA GLN A 6 -10.53 -12.84 15.46
C GLN A 6 -11.11 -11.75 14.55
N ALA A 7 -10.72 -11.73 13.28
CA ALA A 7 -11.26 -10.80 12.29
C ALA A 7 -12.79 -10.99 12.13
N ARG A 8 -13.27 -12.23 12.00
CA ARG A 8 -14.72 -12.52 11.93
C ARG A 8 -15.47 -12.09 13.19
N GLU A 9 -14.89 -12.30 14.38
CA GLU A 9 -15.47 -11.85 15.63
C GLU A 9 -15.56 -10.32 15.73
N ARG A 10 -14.55 -9.60 15.18
CA ARG A 10 -14.58 -8.14 15.11
C ARG A 10 -15.65 -7.65 14.13
N VAL A 11 -15.76 -8.26 12.95
CA VAL A 11 -16.84 -7.96 11.99
C VAL A 11 -18.21 -8.21 12.61
N ALA A 12 -18.38 -9.35 13.30
CA ALA A 12 -19.66 -9.71 13.92
C ALA A 12 -20.12 -8.71 14.98
N LYS A 13 -19.20 -8.09 15.73
CA LYS A 13 -19.51 -7.02 16.69
C LYS A 13 -20.07 -5.76 16.02
N VAL A 14 -19.66 -5.47 14.80
CA VAL A 14 -20.16 -4.32 14.02
C VAL A 14 -21.48 -4.65 13.34
N VAL A 15 -21.54 -5.79 12.65
CA VAL A 15 -22.71 -6.25 11.89
C VAL A 15 -23.87 -6.62 12.80
N LYS A 16 -23.61 -7.26 13.95
CA LYS A 16 -24.55 -7.74 14.98
C LYS A 16 -25.51 -8.82 14.46
N ASN A 17 -26.28 -8.52 13.42
CA ASN A 17 -27.19 -9.47 12.75
C ASN A 17 -27.16 -9.20 11.25
N GLY A 18 -26.89 -10.23 10.44
CA GLY A 18 -26.81 -10.10 8.99
C GLY A 18 -25.99 -11.18 8.32
N ALA A 19 -25.74 -11.04 7.03
CA ALA A 19 -24.91 -11.91 6.24
C ALA A 19 -23.81 -11.10 5.53
N VAL A 20 -22.57 -11.59 5.59
CA VAL A 20 -21.41 -11.01 4.88
C VAL A 20 -21.01 -11.94 3.75
N LEU A 21 -21.03 -11.46 2.52
CA LEU A 21 -20.61 -12.18 1.31
C LEU A 21 -19.24 -11.67 0.89
N ILE A 22 -18.28 -12.57 0.79
CA ILE A 22 -16.91 -12.24 0.40
C ILE A 22 -16.36 -13.33 -0.54
N HIS A 23 -15.52 -12.92 -1.49
CA HIS A 23 -15.02 -13.78 -2.56
C HIS A 23 -13.51 -13.77 -2.63
N GLY A 24 -12.94 -14.97 -2.84
CA GLY A 24 -11.54 -15.15 -3.15
C GLY A 24 -11.22 -14.83 -4.61
N ASN A 25 -9.95 -14.62 -4.86
CA ASN A 25 -9.45 -14.43 -6.21
C ASN A 25 -9.54 -15.72 -7.03
N LYS A 26 -9.67 -15.55 -8.33
CA LYS A 26 -9.53 -16.61 -9.33
C LYS A 26 -8.09 -16.73 -9.78
N THR A 27 -7.71 -17.87 -10.33
CA THR A 27 -6.45 -18.02 -11.05
C THR A 27 -6.41 -17.05 -12.24
N VAL A 28 -5.32 -16.28 -12.36
CA VAL A 28 -5.10 -15.36 -13.47
C VAL A 28 -4.11 -15.97 -14.44
N TYR A 29 -4.53 -16.13 -15.71
CA TYR A 29 -3.67 -16.66 -16.76
C TYR A 29 -2.81 -15.53 -17.34
N ARG A 30 -1.51 -15.81 -17.45
CA ARG A 30 -0.54 -14.94 -18.10
C ARG A 30 -0.66 -15.05 -19.62
N ASN A 31 -0.68 -16.30 -20.12
CA ASN A 31 -0.90 -16.64 -21.53
C ASN A 31 -1.33 -18.12 -21.59
N ASN A 32 -2.25 -18.45 -22.49
CA ASN A 32 -2.78 -19.81 -22.68
C ASN A 32 -3.09 -20.50 -21.33
N ASP A 33 -2.31 -21.54 -20.98
CA ASP A 33 -2.40 -22.37 -19.78
C ASP A 33 -1.36 -22.01 -18.69
N ALA A 34 -0.48 -21.02 -18.94
CA ALA A 34 0.49 -20.56 -17.96
C ALA A 34 -0.09 -19.48 -17.04
N ASN A 35 -0.06 -19.72 -15.74
CA ASN A 35 -0.62 -18.83 -14.72
C ASN A 35 0.41 -17.80 -14.21
N TYR A 36 -0.08 -16.66 -13.73
CA TYR A 36 0.64 -15.87 -12.74
C TYR A 36 0.65 -16.62 -11.39
N GLN A 37 1.64 -16.31 -10.55
CA GLN A 37 1.63 -16.78 -9.17
C GLN A 37 0.34 -16.31 -8.48
N PHE A 38 -0.39 -17.24 -7.87
CA PHE A 38 -1.64 -16.92 -7.20
C PHE A 38 -1.39 -16.10 -5.93
N ARG A 39 -2.20 -15.07 -5.75
CA ARG A 39 -2.32 -14.31 -4.51
C ARG A 39 -3.80 -14.18 -4.17
N GLN A 40 -4.16 -14.52 -2.95
CA GLN A 40 -5.53 -14.39 -2.49
C GLN A 40 -5.93 -12.91 -2.36
N PHE A 41 -7.22 -12.62 -2.50
CA PHE A 41 -7.79 -11.30 -2.23
C PHE A 41 -7.65 -10.98 -0.74
N SER A 42 -7.13 -9.79 -0.42
CA SER A 42 -6.73 -9.44 0.94
C SER A 42 -7.87 -9.50 1.95
N ASP A 43 -9.06 -8.99 1.61
CA ASP A 43 -10.22 -9.07 2.51
C ASP A 43 -10.72 -10.49 2.70
N PHE A 44 -10.66 -11.32 1.65
CA PHE A 44 -11.01 -12.74 1.76
C PHE A 44 -10.02 -13.49 2.66
N HIS A 45 -8.72 -13.25 2.48
CA HIS A 45 -7.68 -13.79 3.35
C HIS A 45 -7.87 -13.32 4.80
N TYR A 46 -8.10 -12.04 5.03
CA TYR A 46 -8.34 -11.46 6.35
C TYR A 46 -9.44 -12.18 7.12
N LEU A 47 -10.50 -12.59 6.43
CA LEU A 47 -11.65 -13.25 7.02
C LEU A 47 -11.56 -14.78 7.04
N THR A 48 -10.70 -15.40 6.24
CA THR A 48 -10.70 -16.87 6.06
C THR A 48 -9.33 -17.54 6.17
N GLU A 49 -8.23 -16.81 5.92
CA GLU A 49 -6.88 -17.37 5.72
C GLU A 49 -6.82 -18.46 4.62
N TRP A 50 -7.84 -18.57 3.75
CA TRP A 50 -7.94 -19.61 2.73
C TRP A 50 -6.95 -19.37 1.57
N PRO A 51 -6.07 -20.34 1.25
CA PRO A 51 -4.99 -20.12 0.31
C PRO A 51 -5.31 -20.50 -1.15
N GLU A 52 -6.44 -21.19 -1.41
CA GLU A 52 -6.76 -21.68 -2.74
C GLU A 52 -7.66 -20.71 -3.53
N PRO A 53 -7.60 -20.73 -4.88
CA PRO A 53 -8.44 -19.89 -5.73
C PRO A 53 -9.89 -20.36 -5.75
N ASP A 54 -10.73 -19.58 -6.42
CA ASP A 54 -12.13 -19.89 -6.75
C ASP A 54 -13.00 -20.26 -5.53
N ALA A 55 -12.71 -19.65 -4.38
CA ALA A 55 -13.47 -19.86 -3.16
C ALA A 55 -14.40 -18.68 -2.87
N HIS A 56 -15.52 -18.97 -2.19
CA HIS A 56 -16.45 -17.96 -1.68
C HIS A 56 -16.74 -18.25 -0.21
N ALA A 57 -17.08 -17.21 0.55
CA ALA A 57 -17.50 -17.33 1.93
C ALA A 57 -18.76 -16.53 2.20
N VAL A 58 -19.63 -17.09 3.01
CA VAL A 58 -20.78 -16.42 3.61
C VAL A 58 -20.63 -16.51 5.12
N ILE A 59 -20.52 -15.35 5.77
CA ILE A 59 -20.45 -15.27 7.22
C ILE A 59 -21.82 -14.82 7.71
N LEU A 60 -22.58 -15.77 8.32
CA LEU A 60 -23.83 -15.45 8.97
C LEU A 60 -23.54 -14.94 10.37
N VAL A 61 -24.14 -13.80 10.71
CA VAL A 61 -23.96 -13.19 12.01
C VAL A 61 -25.31 -13.13 12.72
N ASN A 62 -25.42 -13.82 13.86
CA ASN A 62 -26.59 -13.82 14.72
C ASN A 62 -26.17 -13.43 16.13
N ASP A 63 -26.75 -12.34 16.67
CA ASP A 63 -26.43 -11.80 17.99
C ASP A 63 -24.92 -11.63 18.23
N SER A 64 -24.22 -11.10 17.21
CA SER A 64 -22.76 -10.90 17.19
C SER A 64 -21.92 -12.20 17.23
N VAL A 65 -22.52 -13.34 16.91
CA VAL A 65 -21.81 -14.62 16.78
C VAL A 65 -21.68 -14.96 15.30
N PRO A 66 -20.45 -15.09 14.75
CA PRO A 66 -20.24 -15.41 13.35
C PRO A 66 -20.22 -16.92 13.10
N GLU A 67 -20.91 -17.35 12.04
CA GLU A 67 -20.83 -18.69 11.48
C GLU A 67 -20.25 -18.61 10.06
N LEU A 68 -19.12 -19.27 9.82
CA LEU A 68 -18.44 -19.28 8.54
C LEU A 68 -18.91 -20.42 7.66
N HIS A 69 -19.49 -20.11 6.50
CA HIS A 69 -19.84 -21.05 5.45
C HIS A 69 -18.90 -20.85 4.26
N MET A 70 -18.12 -21.89 3.92
CA MET A 70 -17.12 -21.84 2.85
C MET A 70 -17.60 -22.63 1.63
N PHE A 71 -17.35 -22.10 0.45
CA PHE A 71 -17.55 -22.75 -0.85
C PHE A 71 -16.18 -22.87 -1.51
N VAL A 72 -15.70 -24.09 -1.65
CA VAL A 72 -14.33 -24.40 -2.04
C VAL A 72 -14.27 -25.47 -3.13
N LEU A 73 -13.13 -25.56 -3.80
CA LEU A 73 -12.90 -26.59 -4.81
C LEU A 73 -12.99 -27.99 -4.19
N ASP A 74 -13.66 -28.90 -4.93
CA ASP A 74 -13.73 -30.28 -4.55
C ASP A 74 -12.36 -30.97 -4.65
N LYS A 75 -12.10 -31.92 -3.75
CA LYS A 75 -11.01 -32.88 -3.96
C LYS A 75 -11.28 -33.68 -5.21
N ASN A 76 -10.31 -33.72 -6.12
CA ASN A 76 -10.40 -34.42 -7.39
C ASN A 76 -9.01 -34.97 -7.76
N GLU A 77 -8.83 -36.28 -7.69
CA GLU A 77 -7.54 -36.94 -7.91
C GLU A 77 -6.94 -36.66 -9.29
N GLU A 78 -7.78 -36.53 -10.33
CA GLU A 78 -7.32 -36.17 -11.67
C GLU A 78 -6.74 -34.76 -11.70
N MET A 79 -7.48 -33.78 -11.17
CA MET A 79 -7.02 -32.37 -11.11
C MET A 79 -5.86 -32.21 -10.14
N GLU A 80 -5.85 -32.92 -9.02
CA GLU A 80 -4.74 -32.87 -8.05
C GLU A 80 -3.44 -33.45 -8.64
N THR A 81 -3.52 -34.26 -9.66
CA THR A 81 -2.36 -34.75 -10.41
C THR A 81 -1.70 -33.61 -11.22
N TRP A 82 -2.49 -32.62 -11.67
CA TRP A 82 -2.01 -31.47 -12.46
C TRP A 82 -1.67 -30.26 -11.62
N ASP A 83 -2.54 -29.89 -10.67
CA ASP A 83 -2.49 -28.60 -9.98
C ASP A 83 -1.98 -28.72 -8.54
N GLY A 84 -1.79 -29.95 -8.04
CA GLY A 84 -1.43 -30.20 -6.63
C GLY A 84 -2.64 -30.51 -5.76
N LYS A 85 -2.36 -30.88 -4.51
CA LYS A 85 -3.39 -31.30 -3.54
C LYS A 85 -4.31 -30.17 -3.18
N ARG A 86 -5.62 -30.46 -3.17
CA ARG A 86 -6.67 -29.55 -2.73
C ARG A 86 -7.04 -29.80 -1.28
N ILE A 87 -7.31 -28.73 -0.56
CA ILE A 87 -7.73 -28.75 0.85
C ILE A 87 -9.13 -29.37 0.98
N GLY A 88 -10.06 -28.98 0.09
CA GLY A 88 -11.43 -29.47 0.05
C GLY A 88 -12.28 -29.08 1.26
N GLN A 89 -13.54 -29.54 1.27
CA GLN A 89 -14.54 -29.16 2.28
C GLN A 89 -14.14 -29.56 3.70
N GLN A 90 -13.62 -30.81 3.85
CA GLN A 90 -13.21 -31.30 5.17
C GLN A 90 -12.08 -30.45 5.75
N GLY A 91 -11.08 -30.08 4.92
CA GLY A 91 -9.99 -29.20 5.36
C GLY A 91 -10.46 -27.80 5.69
N ALA A 92 -11.46 -27.24 4.98
CA ALA A 92 -12.06 -25.96 5.30
C ALA A 92 -12.65 -25.94 6.72
N ILE A 93 -13.28 -27.04 7.13
CA ILE A 93 -13.84 -27.18 8.49
C ILE A 93 -12.73 -27.35 9.53
N GLU A 94 -11.82 -28.30 9.31
CA GLU A 94 -10.84 -28.72 10.32
C GLU A 94 -9.69 -27.73 10.51
N LEU A 95 -9.21 -27.10 9.42
CA LEU A 95 -8.03 -26.24 9.44
C LEU A 95 -8.36 -24.75 9.46
N TYR A 96 -9.46 -24.34 8.82
CA TYR A 96 -9.83 -22.94 8.64
C TYR A 96 -11.07 -22.52 9.45
N GLY A 97 -11.66 -23.47 10.19
CA GLY A 97 -12.73 -23.20 11.15
C GLY A 97 -14.06 -22.82 10.49
N ALA A 98 -14.33 -23.36 9.28
CA ALA A 98 -15.65 -23.23 8.69
C ALA A 98 -16.67 -24.02 9.51
N THR A 99 -17.83 -23.41 9.77
CA THR A 99 -18.98 -24.09 10.38
C THR A 99 -19.54 -25.14 9.47
N LYS A 100 -19.60 -24.82 8.15
CA LYS A 100 -19.94 -25.73 7.05
C LYS A 100 -19.11 -25.39 5.82
N ALA A 101 -18.89 -26.39 5.01
CA ALA A 101 -18.23 -26.24 3.72
C ALA A 101 -18.96 -26.98 2.62
N TYR A 102 -18.99 -26.42 1.43
CA TYR A 102 -19.72 -26.89 0.25
C TYR A 102 -18.76 -26.91 -0.96
N SER A 103 -19.14 -27.64 -2.01
CA SER A 103 -18.51 -27.41 -3.32
C SER A 103 -18.77 -26.01 -3.80
N ASN A 104 -17.77 -25.34 -4.42
CA ASN A 104 -17.94 -24.02 -4.99
C ASN A 104 -19.02 -23.98 -6.09
N SER A 105 -19.26 -25.09 -6.77
CA SER A 105 -20.36 -25.25 -7.75
C SER A 105 -21.75 -25.07 -7.14
N GLN A 106 -21.91 -25.28 -5.84
CA GLN A 106 -23.18 -25.15 -5.11
C GLN A 106 -23.44 -23.70 -4.61
N TYR A 107 -22.51 -22.78 -4.84
CA TYR A 107 -22.60 -21.43 -4.28
C TYR A 107 -23.94 -20.76 -4.60
N SER A 108 -24.36 -20.75 -5.86
CA SER A 108 -25.60 -20.08 -6.28
C SER A 108 -26.85 -20.67 -5.64
N ASP A 109 -26.90 -21.96 -5.48
CA ASP A 109 -28.09 -22.68 -4.95
C ASP A 109 -28.17 -22.54 -3.42
N GLU A 110 -27.06 -22.73 -2.73
CA GLU A 110 -27.00 -22.66 -1.27
C GLU A 110 -27.07 -21.23 -0.75
N LEU A 111 -26.56 -20.23 -1.48
CA LEU A 111 -26.63 -18.84 -1.07
C LEU A 111 -28.07 -18.39 -0.81
N ILE A 112 -29.01 -18.78 -1.66
CA ILE A 112 -30.44 -18.49 -1.48
C ILE A 112 -30.94 -19.05 -0.14
N ASN A 113 -30.51 -20.24 0.23
CA ASN A 113 -30.92 -20.87 1.49
C ASN A 113 -30.28 -20.19 2.69
N LEU A 114 -29.02 -19.80 2.62
CA LEU A 114 -28.29 -19.13 3.68
C LEU A 114 -28.83 -17.72 3.96
N LEU A 115 -29.29 -17.02 2.93
CA LEU A 115 -29.82 -15.66 3.09
C LEU A 115 -31.25 -15.60 3.63
N LYS A 116 -31.95 -16.73 3.74
CA LYS A 116 -33.32 -16.75 4.29
C LYS A 116 -33.36 -16.23 5.72
N GLY A 117 -34.15 -15.19 5.96
CA GLY A 117 -34.34 -14.58 7.29
C GLY A 117 -33.32 -13.45 7.61
N HIS A 118 -32.30 -13.25 6.79
CA HIS A 118 -31.37 -12.13 6.96
C HIS A 118 -31.85 -10.92 6.18
N THR A 119 -31.96 -9.78 6.86
CA THR A 119 -32.40 -8.51 6.24
C THR A 119 -31.28 -7.53 6.01
N GLU A 120 -30.13 -7.73 6.63
CA GLU A 120 -28.92 -6.91 6.47
C GLU A 120 -27.86 -7.77 5.76
N ILE A 121 -27.49 -7.40 4.54
CA ILE A 121 -26.56 -8.12 3.69
C ILE A 121 -25.42 -7.21 3.32
N TYR A 122 -24.20 -7.64 3.59
CA TYR A 122 -22.96 -6.90 3.34
C TYR A 122 -22.16 -7.57 2.23
N CYS A 123 -21.83 -6.81 1.19
CA CYS A 123 -21.14 -7.34 -0.01
C CYS A 123 -19.99 -6.43 -0.41
N ASP A 124 -19.03 -6.99 -1.14
CA ASP A 124 -18.05 -6.20 -1.88
C ASP A 124 -18.60 -5.87 -3.28
N TYR A 125 -19.05 -4.64 -3.48
CA TYR A 125 -19.58 -4.17 -4.76
C TYR A 125 -18.55 -4.12 -5.88
N SER A 126 -17.26 -4.07 -5.58
CA SER A 126 -16.19 -4.06 -6.57
C SER A 126 -15.89 -5.46 -7.12
N SER A 127 -16.31 -6.51 -6.42
CA SER A 127 -16.11 -7.90 -6.84
C SER A 127 -16.87 -8.22 -8.13
N SER A 128 -16.19 -8.85 -9.10
CA SER A 128 -16.83 -9.36 -10.32
C SER A 128 -17.86 -10.43 -9.99
N VAL A 129 -17.64 -11.23 -8.94
CA VAL A 129 -18.59 -12.26 -8.47
C VAL A 129 -19.87 -11.61 -7.96
N PHE A 130 -19.79 -10.50 -7.23
CA PHE A 130 -20.97 -9.74 -6.83
C PHE A 130 -21.78 -9.31 -8.05
N GLN A 131 -21.14 -8.74 -9.07
CA GLN A 131 -21.82 -8.25 -10.26
C GLN A 131 -22.43 -9.36 -11.11
N GLU A 132 -21.76 -10.51 -11.20
CA GLU A 132 -22.17 -11.62 -12.06
C GLU A 132 -23.17 -12.57 -11.39
N ILE A 133 -23.02 -12.84 -10.10
CA ILE A 133 -23.76 -13.87 -9.37
C ILE A 133 -24.61 -13.27 -8.26
N ASP A 134 -24.01 -12.60 -7.27
CA ASP A 134 -24.69 -12.20 -6.06
C ASP A 134 -25.87 -11.26 -6.35
N GLN A 135 -25.68 -10.28 -7.24
CA GLN A 135 -26.75 -9.34 -7.59
C GLN A 135 -27.97 -10.07 -8.18
N LYS A 136 -27.77 -11.10 -8.98
CA LYS A 136 -28.85 -11.91 -9.52
C LYS A 136 -29.56 -12.72 -8.43
N ILE A 137 -28.78 -13.32 -7.51
CA ILE A 137 -29.29 -14.13 -6.42
C ILE A 137 -30.01 -13.24 -5.39
N LEU A 138 -29.48 -12.08 -5.07
CA LEU A 138 -30.15 -11.12 -4.18
C LEU A 138 -31.51 -10.71 -4.73
N ASN A 139 -31.62 -10.51 -6.04
CA ASN A 139 -32.90 -10.22 -6.69
C ASN A 139 -33.89 -11.39 -6.62
N LEU A 140 -33.42 -12.65 -6.47
CA LEU A 140 -34.23 -13.85 -6.32
C LEU A 140 -34.52 -14.18 -4.84
N ALA A 141 -33.54 -14.04 -3.97
CA ALA A 141 -33.62 -14.35 -2.55
C ALA A 141 -34.47 -13.36 -1.77
N VAL A 142 -34.67 -12.17 -2.34
CA VAL A 142 -35.47 -11.07 -1.82
C VAL A 142 -36.74 -10.94 -2.67
N PRO A 143 -37.73 -11.85 -2.52
CA PRO A 143 -38.88 -11.88 -3.40
C PRO A 143 -39.72 -10.61 -3.27
N TYR A 144 -39.92 -9.97 -4.38
CA TYR A 144 -40.89 -8.90 -4.57
C TYR A 144 -42.30 -9.51 -4.52
N ASP A 145 -43.00 -9.37 -3.40
CA ASP A 145 -44.41 -9.79 -3.33
C ASP A 145 -45.32 -8.75 -4.03
N GLN A 146 -45.66 -9.06 -5.27
CA GLN A 146 -46.56 -8.23 -6.10
C GLN A 146 -47.99 -8.19 -5.59
N ARG A 147 -48.41 -9.06 -4.67
CA ARG A 147 -49.81 -9.20 -4.23
C ARG A 147 -50.18 -8.53 -2.92
N GLY A 148 -49.21 -8.13 -2.11
CA GLY A 148 -49.49 -7.66 -0.75
C GLY A 148 -48.80 -6.38 -0.30
N GLY A 149 -47.98 -5.76 -1.15
CA GLY A 149 -47.25 -4.54 -0.76
C GLY A 149 -46.16 -4.73 0.30
N ASN A 150 -45.80 -5.96 0.63
CA ASN A 150 -44.65 -6.28 1.44
C ASN A 150 -43.42 -6.35 0.55
N PHE A 151 -42.73 -5.24 0.44
CA PHE A 151 -41.37 -5.25 -0.15
C PHE A 151 -40.49 -6.10 0.78
N SER A 152 -39.67 -6.95 0.19
CA SER A 152 -38.57 -7.54 0.94
C SER A 152 -37.75 -6.41 1.54
N LYS A 153 -37.46 -6.51 2.83
CA LYS A 153 -36.80 -5.48 3.63
C LYS A 153 -35.29 -5.69 3.71
N ALA A 154 -34.69 -6.46 2.80
CA ALA A 154 -33.25 -6.64 2.84
C ALA A 154 -32.55 -5.33 2.40
N ASN A 155 -31.69 -4.88 3.28
CA ASN A 155 -30.78 -3.76 3.03
C ASN A 155 -29.45 -4.35 2.57
N ILE A 156 -28.92 -3.81 1.47
CA ILE A 156 -27.63 -4.24 0.94
C ILE A 156 -26.62 -3.14 1.23
N HIS A 157 -25.52 -3.49 1.89
CA HIS A 157 -24.47 -2.60 2.34
C HIS A 157 -23.14 -2.98 1.71
N SER A 158 -22.25 -1.99 1.52
CA SER A 158 -20.85 -2.27 1.26
C SER A 158 -20.18 -2.78 2.53
N ILE A 159 -19.42 -3.87 2.42
CA ILE A 159 -18.59 -4.37 3.52
C ILE A 159 -17.29 -3.58 3.67
N GLN A 160 -16.85 -2.88 2.62
CA GLN A 160 -15.55 -2.20 2.55
C GLN A 160 -15.31 -1.18 3.67
N PRO A 161 -16.26 -0.32 4.07
CA PRO A 161 -16.04 0.61 5.18
C PRO A 161 -15.73 -0.12 6.50
N ILE A 162 -16.37 -1.26 6.75
CA ILE A 162 -16.14 -2.05 7.97
C ILE A 162 -14.76 -2.71 7.92
N LEU A 163 -14.40 -3.37 6.81
CA LEU A 163 -13.12 -4.05 6.68
C LEU A 163 -11.96 -3.05 6.69
N SER A 164 -12.10 -1.91 6.03
CA SER A 164 -11.08 -0.86 6.03
C SER A 164 -10.76 -0.37 7.44
N GLU A 165 -11.78 -0.13 8.27
CA GLU A 165 -11.58 0.26 9.67
C GLU A 165 -10.94 -0.84 10.52
N LEU A 166 -11.32 -2.10 10.29
CA LEU A 166 -10.78 -3.22 11.04
C LEU A 166 -9.34 -3.56 10.64
N ARG A 167 -9.00 -3.47 9.36
CA ARG A 167 -7.65 -3.69 8.82
C ARG A 167 -6.69 -2.57 9.19
N LEU A 168 -7.18 -1.34 9.34
CA LEU A 168 -6.37 -0.19 9.71
C LEU A 168 -5.67 -0.37 11.06
N ILE A 169 -6.35 -0.96 12.04
CA ILE A 169 -5.82 -1.23 13.40
C ILE A 169 -5.35 -2.69 13.47
N LYS A 170 -4.05 -2.92 13.32
CA LYS A 170 -3.42 -4.24 13.34
C LYS A 170 -3.43 -4.83 14.75
N GLN A 171 -3.80 -6.10 14.85
CA GLN A 171 -3.70 -6.88 16.07
C GLN A 171 -2.27 -7.43 16.24
N SER A 172 -1.91 -7.89 17.43
CA SER A 172 -0.54 -8.36 17.72
C SER A 172 -0.03 -9.41 16.74
N GLY A 173 -0.85 -10.39 16.37
CA GLY A 173 -0.43 -11.41 15.41
C GLY A 173 -0.28 -10.91 13.97
N GLU A 174 -1.01 -9.86 13.58
CA GLU A 174 -0.81 -9.17 12.31
C GLU A 174 0.50 -8.39 12.31
N LEU A 175 0.83 -7.72 13.42
CA LEU A 175 2.10 -7.01 13.61
C LEU A 175 3.30 -7.96 13.60
N GLU A 176 3.17 -9.19 14.13
CA GLU A 176 4.21 -10.21 14.07
C GLU A 176 4.52 -10.63 12.62
N LEU A 177 3.49 -10.79 11.76
CA LEU A 177 3.67 -11.12 10.34
C LEU A 177 4.29 -9.93 9.58
N LEU A 178 3.81 -8.73 9.84
CA LEU A 178 4.36 -7.51 9.24
C LEU A 178 5.84 -7.29 9.64
N GLN A 179 6.18 -7.47 10.92
CA GLN A 179 7.58 -7.39 11.37
C GLN A 179 8.43 -8.44 10.65
N LYS A 180 7.92 -9.65 10.46
CA LYS A 180 8.65 -10.69 9.72
C LYS A 180 8.87 -10.31 8.26
N ALA A 181 7.89 -9.69 7.60
CA ALA A 181 8.06 -9.14 6.24
C ALA A 181 9.13 -8.05 6.22
N CYS A 182 9.15 -7.15 7.22
CA CYS A 182 10.20 -6.13 7.39
C CYS A 182 11.60 -6.77 7.57
N ASP A 183 11.71 -7.76 8.46
CA ASP A 183 13.00 -8.44 8.73
C ASP A 183 13.57 -9.10 7.46
N ILE A 184 12.72 -9.78 6.68
CA ILE A 184 13.11 -10.38 5.40
C ILE A 184 13.55 -9.31 4.40
N SER A 185 12.83 -8.20 4.33
CA SER A 185 13.15 -7.10 3.41
C SER A 185 14.46 -6.41 3.77
N ILE A 186 14.74 -6.21 5.06
CA ILE A 186 16.02 -5.68 5.56
C ILE A 186 17.19 -6.52 5.06
N GLU A 187 17.12 -7.85 5.22
CA GLU A 187 18.19 -8.74 4.78
C GLU A 187 18.41 -8.70 3.25
N GLY A 188 17.34 -8.57 2.47
CA GLY A 188 17.46 -8.41 1.03
C GLY A 188 18.11 -7.10 0.63
N HIS A 189 17.76 -5.98 1.26
CA HIS A 189 18.44 -4.69 1.04
C HIS A 189 19.91 -4.74 1.43
N LEU A 190 20.25 -5.37 2.54
CA LEU A 190 21.63 -5.58 2.95
C LEU A 190 22.42 -6.45 1.94
N ALA A 191 21.79 -7.47 1.38
CA ALA A 191 22.37 -8.29 0.31
C ALA A 191 22.60 -7.47 -0.96
N ALA A 192 21.63 -6.64 -1.37
CA ALA A 192 21.75 -5.74 -2.52
C ALA A 192 22.89 -4.73 -2.34
N MET A 193 23.00 -4.09 -1.17
CA MET A 193 24.09 -3.14 -0.86
C MET A 193 25.47 -3.78 -0.97
N LYS A 194 25.64 -5.00 -0.45
CA LYS A 194 26.92 -5.75 -0.50
C LYS A 194 27.26 -6.25 -1.91
N PHE A 195 26.26 -6.54 -2.71
CA PHE A 195 26.44 -7.07 -4.07
C PHE A 195 26.80 -5.99 -5.07
N THR A 196 26.18 -4.80 -4.96
CA THR A 196 26.22 -3.72 -5.94
C THR A 196 27.64 -3.21 -6.22
N LYS A 197 28.00 -3.17 -7.53
CA LYS A 197 29.29 -2.61 -8.00
C LYS A 197 29.11 -1.90 -9.34
N PRO A 198 29.98 -0.94 -9.69
CA PRO A 198 30.03 -0.38 -11.03
C PRO A 198 30.21 -1.47 -12.10
N GLY A 199 29.40 -1.43 -13.16
CA GLY A 199 29.37 -2.41 -14.23
C GLY A 199 28.37 -3.54 -14.04
N ASP A 200 27.77 -3.71 -12.85
CA ASP A 200 26.61 -4.58 -12.68
C ASP A 200 25.36 -3.94 -13.35
N TYR A 201 24.32 -4.73 -13.53
CA TYR A 201 23.05 -4.25 -14.05
C TYR A 201 21.98 -4.21 -12.96
N GLU A 202 21.03 -3.28 -13.06
CA GLU A 202 19.91 -3.12 -12.13
C GLU A 202 19.17 -4.44 -11.84
N TYR A 203 18.90 -5.26 -12.89
CA TYR A 203 18.26 -6.57 -12.74
C TYR A 203 19.09 -7.61 -11.98
N GLN A 204 20.42 -7.49 -11.97
CA GLN A 204 21.28 -8.39 -11.19
C GLN A 204 21.18 -8.09 -9.70
N VAL A 205 21.14 -6.81 -9.36
CA VAL A 205 20.91 -6.36 -7.97
C VAL A 205 19.50 -6.77 -7.51
N ALA A 206 18.47 -6.57 -8.35
CA ALA A 206 17.12 -7.05 -8.07
C ALA A 206 17.11 -8.56 -7.80
N ALA A 207 17.77 -9.35 -8.66
CA ALA A 207 17.82 -10.81 -8.52
C ALA A 207 18.50 -11.27 -7.22
N GLU A 208 19.58 -10.61 -6.79
CA GLU A 208 20.26 -10.96 -5.52
C GLU A 208 19.40 -10.63 -4.30
N MET A 209 18.73 -9.49 -4.32
CA MET A 209 17.79 -9.08 -3.28
C MET A 209 16.58 -10.04 -3.20
N GLU A 210 15.91 -10.29 -4.32
CA GLU A 210 14.73 -11.15 -4.40
C GLU A 210 15.05 -12.61 -4.04
N LYS A 211 16.21 -13.12 -4.45
CA LYS A 211 16.74 -14.43 -4.00
C LYS A 211 16.80 -14.48 -2.47
N THR A 212 17.26 -13.41 -1.83
CA THR A 212 17.34 -13.34 -0.36
C THR A 212 15.95 -13.35 0.26
N PHE A 213 14.98 -12.62 -0.28
CA PHE A 213 13.60 -12.66 0.18
C PHE A 213 13.01 -14.08 0.16
N TYR A 214 13.11 -14.77 -0.99
CA TYR A 214 12.60 -16.14 -1.11
C TYR A 214 13.36 -17.13 -0.24
N HIS A 215 14.68 -16.97 -0.08
CA HIS A 215 15.49 -17.84 0.78
C HIS A 215 15.08 -17.76 2.26
N LEU A 216 14.63 -16.59 2.70
CA LEU A 216 14.16 -16.34 4.06
C LEU A 216 12.66 -16.63 4.27
N GLY A 217 11.98 -17.10 3.24
CA GLY A 217 10.61 -17.61 3.32
C GLY A 217 9.51 -16.64 2.89
N ALA A 218 9.85 -15.55 2.19
CA ALA A 218 8.83 -14.74 1.52
C ALA A 218 8.07 -15.59 0.51
N GLU A 219 6.75 -15.43 0.45
CA GLU A 219 5.92 -16.12 -0.54
C GLU A 219 5.99 -15.43 -1.90
N ARG A 220 6.16 -14.13 -1.90
CA ARG A 220 6.27 -13.28 -3.09
C ARG A 220 6.87 -11.91 -2.74
N LEU A 221 7.03 -11.08 -3.75
CA LEU A 221 7.33 -9.66 -3.56
C LEU A 221 6.06 -8.93 -3.10
N GLY A 222 6.20 -7.92 -2.27
CA GLY A 222 5.10 -7.04 -1.88
C GLY A 222 4.56 -6.22 -3.07
N TYR A 223 5.48 -5.83 -3.94
CA TYR A 223 5.24 -5.09 -5.20
C TYR A 223 6.43 -5.29 -6.15
N ASN A 224 6.33 -4.78 -7.38
CA ASN A 224 7.43 -4.89 -8.35
C ASN A 224 8.63 -4.07 -7.87
N SER A 225 9.78 -4.72 -7.73
CA SER A 225 11.02 -4.08 -7.27
C SER A 225 11.43 -2.92 -8.18
N ILE A 226 11.72 -1.77 -7.59
CA ILE A 226 12.31 -0.60 -8.23
C ILE A 226 13.80 -0.62 -7.90
N VAL A 227 14.65 -0.76 -8.92
CA VAL A 227 16.11 -0.72 -8.80
C VAL A 227 16.63 0.28 -9.82
N ALA A 228 16.83 1.51 -9.37
CA ALA A 228 16.98 2.70 -10.22
C ALA A 228 18.38 3.31 -10.08
N GLY A 229 19.26 3.03 -11.04
CA GLY A 229 20.65 3.55 -11.08
C GLY A 229 20.72 4.95 -11.68
N GLY A 230 21.53 5.85 -11.09
CA GLY A 230 21.81 7.18 -11.61
C GLY A 230 20.54 8.00 -11.88
N ASP A 231 20.37 8.44 -13.11
CA ASP A 231 19.26 9.31 -13.53
C ASP A 231 17.88 8.65 -13.39
N ASN A 232 17.82 7.31 -13.42
CA ASN A 232 16.59 6.53 -13.20
C ASN A 232 16.02 6.72 -11.80
N SER A 233 16.86 7.06 -10.79
CA SER A 233 16.42 7.39 -9.44
C SER A 233 15.44 8.56 -9.35
N CYS A 234 15.35 9.38 -10.41
CA CYS A 234 14.39 10.47 -10.53
C CYS A 234 13.03 10.03 -11.12
N ILE A 235 12.84 8.74 -11.41
CA ILE A 235 11.58 8.16 -11.93
C ILE A 235 10.93 7.38 -10.80
N LEU A 236 9.81 7.86 -10.28
CA LEU A 236 9.21 7.38 -9.02
C LEU A 236 8.89 5.87 -9.02
N HIS A 237 8.25 5.36 -10.08
CA HIS A 237 7.92 3.94 -10.25
C HIS A 237 8.71 3.32 -11.41
N TYR A 238 10.04 3.42 -11.33
CA TYR A 238 10.93 2.84 -12.33
C TYR A 238 10.93 1.30 -12.21
N ALA A 239 10.35 0.62 -13.19
CA ALA A 239 10.18 -0.84 -13.15
C ALA A 239 10.95 -1.58 -14.26
N THR A 240 11.74 -0.86 -15.07
CA THR A 240 12.46 -1.49 -16.19
C THR A 240 13.64 -2.32 -15.72
N ASN A 241 14.41 -1.81 -14.76
CA ASN A 241 15.56 -2.45 -14.12
C ASN A 241 16.54 -3.09 -15.13
N ARG A 242 16.98 -2.33 -16.14
CA ARG A 242 17.81 -2.88 -17.24
C ARG A 242 19.11 -2.16 -17.49
N GLU A 243 19.31 -1.01 -16.90
CA GLU A 243 20.49 -0.19 -17.15
C GLU A 243 21.72 -0.71 -16.38
N GLU A 244 22.91 -0.39 -16.92
CA GLU A 244 24.19 -0.66 -16.30
C GLU A 244 24.49 0.36 -15.21
N LEU A 245 24.94 -0.11 -14.06
CA LEU A 245 25.28 0.71 -12.90
C LEU A 245 26.61 1.44 -13.12
N GLN A 246 26.56 2.76 -13.11
CA GLN A 246 27.70 3.61 -13.43
C GLN A 246 28.46 4.03 -12.17
N ASP A 247 29.79 4.05 -12.26
CA ASP A 247 30.67 4.56 -11.21
C ASP A 247 30.33 6.02 -10.84
N GLY A 248 30.33 6.33 -9.53
CA GLY A 248 30.06 7.67 -9.01
C GLY A 248 28.58 8.07 -9.03
N LYS A 249 27.64 7.17 -9.40
CA LYS A 249 26.20 7.40 -9.33
C LYS A 249 25.59 6.74 -8.09
N LEU A 250 24.34 7.13 -7.76
CA LEU A 250 23.53 6.48 -6.73
C LEU A 250 22.67 5.36 -7.31
N LEU A 251 22.35 4.40 -6.46
CA LEU A 251 21.31 3.41 -6.69
C LEU A 251 20.19 3.62 -5.67
N LEU A 252 18.97 3.87 -6.15
CA LEU A 252 17.76 3.88 -5.35
C LEU A 252 17.10 2.53 -5.52
N ILE A 253 16.88 1.82 -4.40
CA ILE A 253 16.11 0.58 -4.36
C ILE A 253 14.87 0.82 -3.50
N ASP A 254 13.71 0.52 -4.08
CA ASP A 254 12.41 0.49 -3.42
C ASP A 254 11.78 -0.87 -3.70
N ALA A 255 11.82 -1.73 -2.68
CA ALA A 255 11.43 -3.12 -2.81
C ALA A 255 11.20 -3.75 -1.45
N ALA A 256 10.25 -4.69 -1.40
CA ALA A 256 9.96 -5.42 -0.19
C ALA A 256 9.38 -6.81 -0.42
N ALA A 257 9.49 -7.63 0.60
CA ALA A 257 8.93 -8.97 0.68
C ALA A 257 7.49 -8.94 1.19
N GLU A 258 6.67 -9.92 0.75
CA GLU A 258 5.40 -10.27 1.37
C GLU A 258 5.58 -11.58 2.16
N TYR A 259 5.14 -11.58 3.41
CA TYR A 259 5.17 -12.75 4.28
C TYR A 259 3.83 -12.91 5.01
N GLY A 260 3.21 -14.09 4.92
CA GLY A 260 1.88 -14.33 5.49
C GLY A 260 0.83 -13.37 4.96
N MET A 261 0.94 -12.95 3.70
CA MET A 261 0.12 -11.93 3.03
C MET A 261 0.36 -10.48 3.48
N TYR A 262 1.22 -10.22 4.49
CA TYR A 262 1.59 -8.86 4.91
C TYR A 262 2.80 -8.37 4.15
N SER A 263 2.72 -7.17 3.59
CA SER A 263 3.81 -6.51 2.88
C SER A 263 4.59 -5.58 3.80
N SER A 264 5.92 -5.53 3.67
CA SER A 264 6.67 -4.34 4.08
C SER A 264 6.82 -3.38 2.90
N ASP A 265 7.43 -2.22 3.16
CA ASP A 265 7.73 -1.20 2.15
C ASP A 265 8.98 -0.45 2.55
N ILE A 266 10.05 -0.57 1.78
CA ILE A 266 11.36 -0.02 2.14
C ILE A 266 12.03 0.59 0.93
N THR A 267 12.44 1.86 1.07
CA THR A 267 13.37 2.47 0.11
C THR A 267 14.69 2.83 0.77
N ARG A 268 15.80 2.50 0.09
CA ARG A 268 17.14 2.99 0.39
C ARG A 268 17.82 3.51 -0.86
N THR A 269 18.60 4.59 -0.68
CA THR A 269 19.42 5.16 -1.74
C THR A 269 20.89 5.16 -1.29
N PHE A 270 21.78 4.53 -2.04
CA PHE A 270 23.18 4.38 -1.69
C PHE A 270 24.12 4.50 -2.90
N PRO A 271 25.43 4.79 -2.70
CA PRO A 271 26.37 4.97 -3.79
C PRO A 271 26.78 3.63 -4.42
N ILE A 272 26.74 3.54 -5.75
CA ILE A 272 27.08 2.32 -6.51
C ILE A 272 28.52 1.87 -6.26
N ASN A 273 29.44 2.81 -6.04
CA ASN A 273 30.85 2.53 -5.78
C ASN A 273 31.22 2.57 -4.28
N GLY A 274 30.25 2.57 -3.38
CA GLY A 274 30.45 2.56 -1.94
C GLY A 274 30.80 3.91 -1.30
N LYS A 275 30.86 5.02 -2.06
CA LYS A 275 31.18 6.35 -1.54
C LYS A 275 30.27 7.43 -2.12
N TYR A 276 29.61 8.20 -1.25
CA TYR A 276 28.84 9.38 -1.65
C TYR A 276 29.76 10.54 -2.07
N THR A 277 29.42 11.20 -3.18
CA THR A 277 30.01 12.51 -3.47
C THR A 277 29.49 13.56 -2.49
N PRO A 278 30.16 14.72 -2.34
CA PRO A 278 29.67 15.80 -1.49
C PRO A 278 28.24 16.25 -1.80
N GLU A 279 27.87 16.29 -3.08
CA GLU A 279 26.54 16.70 -3.55
C GLU A 279 25.48 15.65 -3.25
N GLN A 280 25.80 14.36 -3.48
CA GLN A 280 24.93 13.25 -3.13
C GLN A 280 24.68 13.20 -1.63
N LYS A 281 25.74 13.38 -0.83
CA LYS A 281 25.68 13.44 0.62
C LYS A 281 24.79 14.61 1.10
N ALA A 282 24.91 15.79 0.48
CA ALA A 282 24.09 16.94 0.81
C ALA A 282 22.60 16.64 0.60
N VAL A 283 22.20 16.11 -0.58
CA VAL A 283 20.81 15.77 -0.87
C VAL A 283 20.31 14.64 0.06
N TYR A 284 21.14 13.62 0.31
CA TYR A 284 20.77 12.49 1.16
C TYR A 284 20.45 12.93 2.60
N LEU A 285 21.30 13.78 3.18
CA LEU A 285 21.13 14.27 4.56
C LEU A 285 19.87 15.11 4.72
N GLU A 286 19.52 15.90 3.70
CA GLU A 286 18.29 16.70 3.73
C GLU A 286 17.04 15.81 3.65
N VAL A 287 17.07 14.75 2.83
CA VAL A 287 15.96 13.76 2.79
C VAL A 287 15.87 13.00 4.12
N LEU A 288 17.00 12.59 4.71
CA LEU A 288 17.02 11.93 6.01
C LEU A 288 16.48 12.83 7.13
N LYS A 289 16.80 14.12 7.11
CA LYS A 289 16.24 15.14 8.04
C LYS A 289 14.71 15.19 7.92
N ALA A 290 14.20 15.24 6.69
CA ALA A 290 12.77 15.29 6.43
C ALA A 290 12.07 13.99 6.87
N GLN A 291 12.70 12.83 6.65
CA GLN A 291 12.19 11.53 7.09
C GLN A 291 12.11 11.44 8.62
N ASN A 292 13.17 11.79 9.33
CA ASN A 292 13.17 11.80 10.79
C ASN A 292 12.08 12.71 11.35
N THR A 293 11.92 13.91 10.76
CA THR A 293 10.84 14.84 11.12
C THR A 293 9.45 14.21 10.93
N GLY A 294 9.24 13.50 9.82
CA GLY A 294 7.99 12.77 9.55
C GLY A 294 7.74 11.64 10.54
N ILE A 295 8.76 10.84 10.86
CA ILE A 295 8.66 9.73 11.82
C ILE A 295 8.26 10.22 13.22
N GLU A 296 8.88 11.30 13.71
CA GLU A 296 8.59 11.89 15.03
C GLU A 296 7.12 12.36 15.14
N MET A 297 6.50 12.67 14.01
CA MET A 297 5.11 13.12 13.94
C MET A 297 4.09 11.96 13.99
N VAL A 298 4.49 10.68 13.83
CA VAL A 298 3.55 9.55 13.87
C VAL A 298 3.18 9.24 15.32
N THR A 299 2.25 9.99 15.87
CA THR A 299 1.77 9.89 17.25
C THR A 299 0.25 9.97 17.32
N THR A 300 -0.35 9.51 18.41
CA THR A 300 -1.81 9.57 18.62
C THR A 300 -2.38 11.01 18.68
N LYS A 301 -1.52 12.03 18.65
CA LYS A 301 -1.93 13.45 18.68
C LYS A 301 -2.02 14.05 17.29
N SER A 302 -1.38 13.45 16.30
CA SER A 302 -1.23 13.96 14.93
C SER A 302 -2.04 13.16 13.91
N THR A 303 -2.09 13.71 12.71
CA THR A 303 -2.77 13.14 11.54
C THR A 303 -1.77 12.97 10.39
N MET A 304 -2.09 12.13 9.39
CA MET A 304 -1.27 12.00 8.18
C MET A 304 -1.11 13.34 7.43
N GLN A 305 -2.12 14.19 7.47
CA GLN A 305 -2.04 15.52 6.85
C GLN A 305 -1.01 16.42 7.56
N GLU A 306 -0.94 16.36 8.89
CA GLU A 306 0.05 17.12 9.68
C GLU A 306 1.46 16.56 9.45
N VAL A 307 1.64 15.23 9.38
CA VAL A 307 2.91 14.60 8.98
C VAL A 307 3.35 15.13 7.63
N HIS A 308 2.49 15.08 6.61
CA HIS A 308 2.81 15.55 5.26
C HIS A 308 3.15 17.04 5.23
N LYS A 309 2.38 17.87 5.93
CA LYS A 309 2.63 19.32 6.02
C LYS A 309 4.00 19.64 6.65
N THR A 310 4.35 18.93 7.74
CA THR A 310 5.64 19.12 8.42
C THR A 310 6.80 18.63 7.55
N THR A 311 6.61 17.51 6.84
CA THR A 311 7.59 16.99 5.88
C THR A 311 7.81 17.96 4.71
N ILE A 312 6.74 18.55 4.14
CA ILE A 312 6.83 19.58 3.09
C ILE A 312 7.62 20.79 3.60
N ALA A 313 7.41 21.22 4.84
CA ALA A 313 8.16 22.34 5.41
C ALA A 313 9.66 22.02 5.48
N SER A 314 10.03 20.83 5.99
CA SER A 314 11.41 20.37 6.04
C SER A 314 12.04 20.25 4.64
N ILE A 315 11.33 19.64 3.68
CA ILE A 315 11.79 19.55 2.28
C ILE A 315 11.95 20.95 1.67
N SER A 316 11.05 21.89 1.94
CA SER A 316 11.13 23.25 1.40
C SER A 316 12.36 24.01 1.93
N GLU A 317 12.69 23.86 3.22
CA GLU A 317 13.95 24.36 3.79
C GLU A 317 15.14 23.75 3.04
N SER A 318 15.15 22.44 2.88
CA SER A 318 16.20 21.69 2.18
C SER A 318 16.39 22.15 0.74
N LEU A 319 15.32 22.41 0.00
CA LEU A 319 15.39 22.91 -1.38
C LEU A 319 15.99 24.31 -1.47
N VAL A 320 15.71 25.18 -0.48
CA VAL A 320 16.32 26.52 -0.39
C VAL A 320 17.83 26.40 -0.10
N ASP A 321 18.22 25.56 0.87
CA ASP A 321 19.61 25.36 1.26
C ASP A 321 20.45 24.74 0.12
N LEU A 322 19.85 23.84 -0.67
CA LEU A 322 20.47 23.24 -1.84
C LEU A 322 20.48 24.15 -3.08
N GLY A 323 19.86 25.33 -3.02
CA GLY A 323 19.76 26.26 -4.16
C GLY A 323 18.91 25.71 -5.31
N LEU A 324 17.92 24.88 -5.03
CA LEU A 324 17.04 24.26 -6.03
C LEU A 324 15.81 25.11 -6.36
N VAL A 325 15.47 26.08 -5.52
CA VAL A 325 14.34 27.00 -5.70
C VAL A 325 14.79 28.46 -5.63
N PRO A 326 14.11 29.38 -6.36
CA PRO A 326 14.55 30.77 -6.46
C PRO A 326 14.12 31.65 -5.30
N GLN A 327 13.30 31.14 -4.39
CA GLN A 327 12.63 31.91 -3.34
C GLN A 327 12.82 31.29 -1.97
N GLY A 328 12.35 32.00 -0.92
CA GLY A 328 12.41 31.51 0.45
C GLY A 328 11.43 30.34 0.73
N VAL A 329 11.47 29.82 1.94
CA VAL A 329 10.69 28.66 2.37
C VAL A 329 9.18 28.93 2.27
N GLU A 330 8.75 30.11 2.69
CA GLU A 330 7.33 30.48 2.73
C GLU A 330 6.70 30.52 1.32
N GLU A 331 7.39 31.11 0.35
CA GLU A 331 6.98 31.13 -1.05
C GLU A 331 7.10 29.74 -1.70
N THR A 332 8.13 28.98 -1.35
CA THR A 332 8.30 27.61 -1.84
C THR A 332 7.11 26.72 -1.44
N ILE A 333 6.58 26.90 -0.23
CA ILE A 333 5.39 26.19 0.24
C ILE A 333 4.12 26.75 -0.41
N SER A 334 3.88 28.06 -0.27
CA SER A 334 2.61 28.69 -0.71
C SER A 334 2.40 28.67 -2.22
N MET A 335 3.47 28.66 -3.01
CA MET A 335 3.43 28.52 -4.47
C MET A 335 3.61 27.07 -4.94
N MET A 336 3.78 26.12 -4.02
CA MET A 336 4.04 24.71 -4.30
C MET A 336 5.28 24.48 -5.19
N HIS A 337 6.33 25.28 -5.06
CA HIS A 337 7.57 25.07 -5.82
C HIS A 337 8.28 23.77 -5.44
N TYR A 338 8.11 23.32 -4.18
CA TYR A 338 8.61 22.02 -3.72
C TYR A 338 8.12 20.85 -4.58
N PHE A 339 6.94 20.96 -5.19
CA PHE A 339 6.31 19.89 -6.00
C PHE A 339 7.12 19.52 -7.26
N GLU A 340 8.05 20.39 -7.69
CA GLU A 340 8.99 20.05 -8.77
C GLU A 340 10.03 19.00 -8.36
N PHE A 341 10.28 18.83 -7.06
CA PHE A 341 11.29 17.94 -6.51
C PHE A 341 10.74 16.85 -5.59
N PHE A 342 9.59 17.10 -4.96
CA PHE A 342 8.86 16.18 -4.09
C PHE A 342 7.38 16.22 -4.45
N MET A 343 6.95 15.30 -5.32
CA MET A 343 5.65 15.32 -5.99
C MET A 343 4.70 14.20 -5.55
N HIS A 344 5.01 13.50 -4.45
CA HIS A 344 4.18 12.42 -3.90
C HIS A 344 3.83 12.63 -2.41
N GLY A 345 3.01 11.76 -1.84
CA GLY A 345 2.69 11.76 -0.42
C GLY A 345 3.92 11.44 0.45
N THR A 346 3.83 11.77 1.73
CA THR A 346 4.88 11.40 2.69
C THR A 346 4.78 9.96 3.14
N GLY A 347 3.61 9.33 2.93
CA GLY A 347 3.38 7.95 3.31
C GLY A 347 1.93 7.53 3.08
N HIS A 348 1.68 6.25 3.30
CA HIS A 348 0.39 5.58 3.17
C HIS A 348 0.25 4.47 4.22
N TRP A 349 -0.98 3.98 4.43
CA TRP A 349 -1.22 2.84 5.29
C TRP A 349 -0.57 1.58 4.70
N LEU A 350 -0.08 0.71 5.58
CA LEU A 350 0.63 -0.52 5.22
C LEU A 350 0.03 -1.71 5.97
N GLY A 351 -0.05 -2.88 5.32
CA GLY A 351 -0.59 -4.09 5.92
C GLY A 351 -0.68 -5.27 4.97
N LEU A 352 -1.87 -5.83 4.79
CA LEU A 352 -2.14 -6.90 3.80
C LEU A 352 -1.90 -6.43 2.37
N ASP A 353 -2.10 -5.16 2.11
CA ASP A 353 -1.72 -4.52 0.85
C ASP A 353 -0.62 -3.50 1.12
N VAL A 354 0.28 -3.29 0.15
CA VAL A 354 1.32 -2.26 0.27
C VAL A 354 0.67 -0.88 0.45
N HIS A 355 -0.33 -0.55 -0.35
CA HIS A 355 -1.24 0.57 -0.12
C HIS A 355 -2.49 0.03 0.57
N ASP A 356 -2.43 -0.08 1.91
CA ASP A 356 -3.46 -0.78 2.68
C ASP A 356 -4.74 0.02 2.84
N ALA A 357 -5.81 -0.71 3.16
CA ALA A 357 -7.12 -0.16 3.41
C ALA A 357 -7.13 0.77 4.64
N GLY A 358 -7.90 1.83 4.57
CA GLY A 358 -8.08 2.81 5.64
C GLY A 358 -8.27 4.22 5.10
N SER A 359 -9.14 5.00 5.72
CA SER A 359 -9.33 6.40 5.36
C SER A 359 -8.41 7.30 6.18
N ASN A 360 -7.85 8.33 5.56
CA ASN A 360 -7.15 9.42 6.24
C ASN A 360 -8.12 10.44 6.90
N GLU A 361 -9.43 10.24 6.70
CA GLU A 361 -10.48 11.06 7.31
C GLU A 361 -11.46 10.16 8.09
N LEU A 362 -11.99 10.69 9.19
CA LEU A 362 -13.06 10.09 9.99
C LEU A 362 -14.10 11.18 10.25
N ASP A 363 -15.35 10.93 9.91
CA ASP A 363 -16.46 11.90 10.07
C ASP A 363 -16.20 13.25 9.35
N ASN A 364 -15.54 13.22 8.19
CA ASN A 364 -15.09 14.38 7.40
C ASN A 364 -14.02 15.26 8.07
N GLU A 365 -13.38 14.76 9.11
CA GLU A 365 -12.23 15.41 9.75
C GLU A 365 -10.96 14.56 9.57
N PRO A 366 -9.76 15.19 9.56
CA PRO A 366 -8.51 14.44 9.48
C PRO A 366 -8.39 13.42 10.60
N ARG A 367 -8.12 12.17 10.24
CA ARG A 367 -7.99 11.06 11.19
C ARG A 367 -6.69 11.18 11.99
N LYS A 368 -6.78 11.13 13.30
CA LYS A 368 -5.62 10.95 14.17
C LYS A 368 -5.12 9.52 14.10
N PHE A 369 -3.80 9.37 14.23
CA PHE A 369 -3.24 8.03 14.43
C PHE A 369 -3.78 7.40 15.69
N ALA A 370 -3.87 6.07 15.67
CA ALA A 370 -4.22 5.26 16.83
C ALA A 370 -3.22 4.10 16.96
N PRO A 371 -3.04 3.54 18.16
CA PRO A 371 -2.17 2.39 18.38
C PRO A 371 -2.57 1.21 17.50
N GLY A 372 -1.58 0.58 16.86
CA GLY A 372 -1.79 -0.48 15.89
C GLY A 372 -1.93 -0.01 14.43
N MET A 373 -1.96 1.29 14.15
CA MET A 373 -1.82 1.80 12.79
C MET A 373 -0.37 1.72 12.34
N VAL A 374 -0.15 1.27 11.12
CA VAL A 374 1.17 1.23 10.46
C VAL A 374 1.12 2.04 9.18
N THR A 375 2.11 2.89 8.99
CA THR A 375 2.26 3.75 7.80
C THR A 375 3.70 3.74 7.31
N THR A 376 3.91 4.03 6.02
CA THR A 376 5.24 4.40 5.50
C THR A 376 5.55 5.85 5.83
N ILE A 377 6.84 6.19 5.91
CA ILE A 377 7.36 7.55 5.89
C ILE A 377 8.50 7.59 4.87
N GLU A 378 8.24 8.23 3.72
CA GLU A 378 9.03 8.07 2.49
C GLU A 378 9.35 9.38 1.75
N PRO A 379 9.80 10.44 2.40
CA PRO A 379 10.14 11.66 1.67
C PRO A 379 11.26 11.42 0.65
N GLY A 380 11.28 12.23 -0.40
CA GLY A 380 12.31 12.19 -1.41
C GLY A 380 12.57 13.54 -2.07
N ILE A 381 13.77 13.69 -2.65
CA ILE A 381 14.17 14.81 -3.51
C ILE A 381 14.67 14.24 -4.83
N TYR A 382 14.05 14.67 -5.95
CA TYR A 382 14.35 14.17 -7.28
C TYR A 382 14.75 15.32 -8.22
N VAL A 383 16.06 15.48 -8.45
CA VAL A 383 16.61 16.54 -9.31
C VAL A 383 16.73 16.02 -10.75
N ARG A 384 15.65 16.13 -11.51
CA ARG A 384 15.53 15.55 -12.84
C ARG A 384 16.54 16.11 -13.83
N PRO A 385 17.35 15.26 -14.51
CA PRO A 385 18.37 15.71 -15.47
C PRO A 385 17.76 16.41 -16.70
N SER A 386 16.52 16.08 -17.04
CA SER A 386 15.77 16.68 -18.16
C SER A 386 15.31 18.13 -17.90
N LYS A 387 15.45 18.64 -16.66
CA LYS A 387 15.01 19.98 -16.26
C LYS A 387 16.16 20.82 -15.68
N PRO A 388 17.21 21.15 -16.47
CA PRO A 388 18.31 21.97 -15.99
C PRO A 388 17.91 23.44 -15.73
N ILE A 389 16.79 23.90 -16.29
CA ILE A 389 16.17 25.19 -16.04
C ILE A 389 14.69 24.93 -15.73
N ILE A 390 14.20 25.44 -14.61
CA ILE A 390 12.81 25.34 -14.20
C ILE A 390 12.16 26.71 -14.22
N LYS A 391 10.94 26.79 -14.75
CA LYS A 391 10.08 27.99 -14.71
C LYS A 391 9.10 27.85 -13.56
N PHE A 392 9.37 28.52 -12.46
CA PHE A 392 8.51 28.51 -11.29
C PHE A 392 7.39 29.54 -11.43
N PRO A 393 6.11 29.15 -11.32
CA PRO A 393 4.99 30.07 -11.39
C PRO A 393 4.90 30.92 -10.12
N LEU A 394 4.71 32.23 -10.31
CA LEU A 394 4.55 33.19 -9.21
C LEU A 394 3.06 33.38 -8.89
N ILE A 395 2.44 32.34 -8.35
CA ILE A 395 1.03 32.32 -7.98
C ILE A 395 0.84 31.51 -6.69
N ASP A 396 0.00 32.03 -5.81
CA ASP A 396 -0.39 31.34 -4.58
C ASP A 396 -1.19 30.08 -4.91
N ARG A 397 -0.67 28.93 -4.52
CA ARG A 397 -1.24 27.60 -4.73
C ARG A 397 -1.37 26.83 -3.41
N ASP A 398 -1.45 27.55 -2.29
CA ASP A 398 -1.59 26.95 -0.97
C ASP A 398 -2.61 25.81 -1.00
N PRO A 399 -2.24 24.58 -0.64
CA PRO A 399 -3.09 23.40 -0.73
C PRO A 399 -4.42 23.54 0.03
N GLU A 400 -4.42 24.25 1.17
CA GLU A 400 -5.64 24.47 1.94
C GLU A 400 -6.59 25.42 1.22
N LYS A 401 -6.07 26.49 0.60
CA LYS A 401 -6.87 27.40 -0.23
C LYS A 401 -7.45 26.70 -1.45
N LEU A 402 -6.65 25.82 -2.09
CA LEU A 402 -7.14 25.00 -3.21
C LEU A 402 -8.23 24.02 -2.76
N LYS A 403 -8.09 23.38 -1.58
CA LYS A 403 -9.11 22.49 -1.00
C LYS A 403 -10.42 23.23 -0.76
N VAL A 404 -10.37 24.41 -0.16
CA VAL A 404 -11.56 25.26 0.06
C VAL A 404 -12.21 25.64 -1.27
N ARG A 405 -11.44 26.10 -2.26
CA ARG A 405 -11.93 26.46 -3.60
C ARG A 405 -12.66 25.28 -4.28
N ARG A 406 -12.07 24.08 -4.21
CA ARG A 406 -12.67 22.84 -4.77
C ARG A 406 -13.96 22.47 -4.09
N LYS A 407 -14.08 22.69 -2.78
CA LYS A 407 -15.31 22.47 -2.01
C LYS A 407 -16.41 23.47 -2.39
N GLU A 408 -16.08 24.74 -2.62
CA GLU A 408 -17.03 25.82 -2.94
C GLU A 408 -17.52 25.78 -4.39
N MET A 409 -16.61 25.54 -5.37
CA MET A 409 -16.92 25.61 -6.80
C MET A 409 -17.18 24.26 -7.44
N GLY A 410 -16.88 23.16 -6.74
CA GLY A 410 -16.84 21.81 -7.30
C GLY A 410 -15.49 21.52 -8.02
N MET A 411 -15.09 20.24 -8.02
CA MET A 411 -13.78 19.79 -8.49
C MET A 411 -13.47 20.23 -9.93
N GLU A 412 -14.41 20.05 -10.85
CA GLU A 412 -14.19 20.33 -12.28
C GLU A 412 -13.98 21.83 -12.54
N ALA A 413 -14.83 22.68 -11.95
CA ALA A 413 -14.74 24.13 -12.15
C ALA A 413 -13.47 24.71 -11.52
N ALA A 414 -13.11 24.25 -10.31
CA ALA A 414 -11.88 24.64 -9.63
C ALA A 414 -10.65 24.22 -10.43
N THR A 415 -10.59 22.98 -10.92
CA THR A 415 -9.47 22.48 -11.74
C THR A 415 -9.28 23.28 -13.02
N LYS A 416 -10.36 23.63 -13.73
CA LYS A 416 -10.29 24.48 -14.94
C LYS A 416 -9.75 25.88 -14.62
N LEU A 417 -10.18 26.47 -13.49
CA LEU A 417 -9.70 27.78 -13.05
C LEU A 417 -8.23 27.72 -12.68
N GLU A 418 -7.81 26.72 -11.89
CA GLU A 418 -6.41 26.50 -11.51
C GLU A 418 -5.50 26.34 -12.75
N GLN A 419 -5.94 25.59 -13.75
CA GLN A 419 -5.21 25.41 -15.01
C GLN A 419 -5.05 26.75 -15.76
N LYS A 420 -6.11 27.56 -15.84
CA LYS A 420 -6.08 28.88 -16.47
C LYS A 420 -5.13 29.82 -15.72
N GLU A 421 -5.25 29.90 -14.39
CA GLU A 421 -4.40 30.73 -13.56
C GLU A 421 -2.92 30.33 -13.73
N MET A 422 -2.62 29.03 -13.82
CA MET A 422 -1.26 28.53 -14.08
C MET A 422 -0.71 28.95 -15.44
N GLN A 423 -1.55 28.94 -16.48
CA GLN A 423 -1.15 29.36 -17.83
C GLN A 423 -0.88 30.87 -17.92
N GLU A 424 -1.60 31.68 -17.16
CA GLU A 424 -1.50 33.14 -17.11
C GLU A 424 -0.47 33.65 -16.09
N ALA A 425 0.03 32.77 -15.21
CA ALA A 425 0.96 33.12 -14.16
C ALA A 425 2.29 33.64 -14.72
N LYS A 426 2.81 34.71 -14.12
CA LYS A 426 4.21 35.08 -14.33
C LYS A 426 5.11 33.96 -13.80
N THR A 427 6.24 33.77 -14.44
CA THR A 427 7.23 32.76 -14.01
C THR A 427 8.58 33.40 -13.75
N ILE A 428 9.35 32.77 -12.86
CA ILE A 428 10.77 33.04 -12.69
C ILE A 428 11.56 31.83 -13.18
N GLU A 429 12.54 32.06 -14.07
CA GLU A 429 13.45 31.00 -14.49
C GLU A 429 14.55 30.82 -13.45
N HIS A 430 14.83 29.56 -13.13
CA HIS A 430 15.89 29.20 -12.18
C HIS A 430 16.76 28.11 -12.79
N GLU A 431 18.07 28.33 -12.82
CA GLU A 431 19.03 27.34 -13.28
C GLU A 431 19.38 26.40 -12.14
N ILE A 432 19.17 25.10 -12.34
CA ILE A 432 19.47 24.06 -11.36
C ILE A 432 20.98 23.81 -11.34
N PRO A 433 21.62 23.73 -10.14
CA PRO A 433 23.03 23.40 -10.04
C PRO A 433 23.36 22.11 -10.79
N LYS A 434 24.27 22.18 -11.77
CA LYS A 434 24.59 21.04 -12.65
C LYS A 434 25.09 19.81 -11.90
N SER A 435 25.76 20.02 -10.76
CA SER A 435 26.26 18.95 -9.89
C SER A 435 25.16 18.15 -9.19
N LEU A 436 23.93 18.70 -9.11
CA LEU A 436 22.77 18.05 -8.49
C LEU A 436 21.90 17.32 -9.51
N LEU A 437 22.03 17.60 -10.82
CA LEU A 437 21.22 16.96 -11.85
C LEU A 437 21.43 15.44 -11.90
N GLY A 438 20.33 14.70 -11.93
CA GLY A 438 20.33 13.23 -11.92
C GLY A 438 20.50 12.61 -10.54
N ILE A 439 20.39 13.40 -9.46
CA ILE A 439 20.35 12.89 -8.09
C ILE A 439 18.88 12.74 -7.67
N GLY A 440 18.44 11.50 -7.51
CA GLY A 440 17.17 11.13 -6.88
C GLY A 440 17.45 10.38 -5.58
N VAL A 441 16.84 10.81 -4.49
CA VAL A 441 16.95 10.19 -3.17
C VAL A 441 15.58 10.02 -2.56
N ARG A 442 15.24 8.81 -2.13
CA ARG A 442 14.12 8.47 -1.24
C ARG A 442 14.66 7.62 -0.11
N ILE A 443 14.16 7.86 1.09
CA ILE A 443 14.44 7.05 2.28
C ILE A 443 13.10 6.74 2.92
N GLU A 444 12.80 5.45 3.09
CA GLU A 444 11.49 4.98 3.51
C GLU A 444 11.60 3.92 4.59
N ASP A 445 10.77 4.05 5.59
CA ASP A 445 10.61 3.10 6.68
C ASP A 445 9.13 2.86 7.02
N ASN A 446 8.88 1.73 7.66
CA ASN A 446 7.56 1.32 8.14
C ASN A 446 7.39 1.69 9.61
N ILE A 447 6.43 2.54 9.91
CA ILE A 447 6.27 3.16 11.22
C ILE A 447 4.96 2.73 11.86
N LEU A 448 5.07 2.07 13.02
CA LEU A 448 3.96 1.68 13.88
C LEU A 448 3.66 2.79 14.89
N CYS A 449 2.42 3.26 14.92
CA CYS A 449 1.92 4.11 15.99
C CYS A 449 1.61 3.26 17.23
N THR A 450 2.13 3.67 18.39
CA THR A 450 1.82 3.08 19.69
C THR A 450 1.19 4.11 20.64
N ASP A 451 0.85 3.70 21.84
CA ASP A 451 0.29 4.62 22.86
C ASP A 451 1.29 5.68 23.33
N SER A 452 2.60 5.40 23.25
CA SER A 452 3.65 6.25 23.80
C SER A 452 4.46 6.97 22.73
N GLU A 453 4.90 6.26 21.72
CA GLU A 453 5.83 6.73 20.68
C GLU A 453 5.64 5.96 19.37
N SER A 454 6.24 6.47 18.29
CA SER A 454 6.37 5.71 17.05
C SER A 454 7.46 4.64 17.16
N VAL A 455 7.22 3.48 16.55
CA VAL A 455 8.20 2.40 16.45
C VAL A 455 8.54 2.19 14.98
N ASN A 456 9.80 2.33 14.62
CA ASN A 456 10.28 2.02 13.29
C ASN A 456 10.53 0.51 13.17
N LEU A 457 9.67 -0.19 12.42
CA LEU A 457 9.74 -1.64 12.19
C LEU A 457 10.94 -2.04 11.31
N THR A 458 11.54 -1.07 10.62
CA THR A 458 12.65 -1.26 9.68
C THR A 458 13.95 -0.58 10.14
N GLU A 459 14.03 -0.20 11.42
CA GLU A 459 15.17 0.54 11.99
C GLU A 459 16.52 -0.20 11.87
N ALA A 460 16.48 -1.54 11.81
CA ALA A 460 17.69 -2.36 11.66
C ALA A 460 18.38 -2.20 10.29
N LEU A 461 17.71 -1.62 9.27
CA LEU A 461 18.33 -1.28 8.00
C LEU A 461 18.96 0.12 8.07
N PRO A 462 20.29 0.26 7.97
CA PRO A 462 20.97 1.53 8.15
C PRO A 462 20.47 2.67 7.28
N ARG A 463 20.39 3.86 7.88
CA ARG A 463 20.14 5.15 7.22
C ARG A 463 21.34 6.09 7.39
N ASN A 464 22.27 5.76 8.28
CA ASN A 464 23.46 6.57 8.49
C ASN A 464 24.46 6.36 7.34
N ILE A 465 25.02 7.46 6.83
CA ILE A 465 25.95 7.46 5.69
C ILE A 465 27.18 6.58 5.95
N GLU A 466 27.78 6.67 7.14
CA GLU A 466 29.00 5.93 7.47
C GLU A 466 28.73 4.42 7.50
N GLU A 467 27.59 4.01 8.05
CA GLU A 467 27.17 2.60 8.08
C GLU A 467 26.89 2.08 6.66
N ILE A 468 26.19 2.87 5.83
CA ILE A 468 25.91 2.51 4.43
C ILE A 468 27.22 2.36 3.66
N GLU A 469 28.13 3.33 3.74
CA GLU A 469 29.43 3.28 3.07
C GLU A 469 30.27 2.08 3.51
N ASN A 470 30.19 1.69 4.79
CA ASN A 470 30.88 0.50 5.30
C ASN A 470 30.30 -0.81 4.75
N ILE A 471 28.98 -0.87 4.50
CA ILE A 471 28.33 -2.06 3.93
C ILE A 471 28.63 -2.20 2.44
N CYS A 472 28.65 -1.07 1.71
CA CYS A 472 28.88 -1.02 0.27
C CYS A 472 30.39 -1.08 -0.13
N SER A 473 31.32 -1.18 0.82
CA SER A 473 32.78 -1.10 0.61
C SER A 473 33.43 -2.41 0.21
#